data_86b03c154048b6b4bd83b1d09d8a49e2
#
_entry.id   86b03c154048b6b4bd83b1d09d8a49e2
#
_cell.length_a   1.000
_cell.length_b   1.000
_cell.length_c   1.000
_cell.angle_alpha   90.00
_cell.angle_beta   90.00
_cell.angle_gamma   90.00
#
_symmetry.space_group_name_H-M   'P 1'
#
loop_
_entity.id
_entity.type
_entity.pdbx_description
1 polymer ?
#
loop_
_entity_poly.entity_id
_entity_poly.type
_entity_poly.pdbx_seq_one_letter_code
_entity_poly.pdbx_strand_id
1 'polypeptide(L)'
;MSRTIAAALAVAALAVGTATAAPAASGLSPTFTTCRDKAQGAVEQAACLTSESARQDQRLNQAYRQLQAKLSGAKKTKLVNAQRAWLQSRSRDGELDTALYDDSQPGNLQGELNDVMRLSARADQLQKYLQLLD
;
A
#
# COMPACT_ATOMS: atom_id res chain seq x y z
N MET A 1 39.25 60.94 20.97
CA MET A 1 38.27 60.52 19.94
C MET A 1 38.44 59.03 19.75
N SER A 2 37.70 58.21 20.50
CA SER A 2 37.78 56.74 20.39
C SER A 2 36.41 56.23 19.95
N ARG A 3 36.36 55.66 18.73
CA ARG A 3 35.16 55.00 18.19
C ARG A 3 35.23 53.49 18.47
N THR A 4 34.39 53.02 19.38
CA THR A 4 34.19 51.61 19.62
C THR A 4 33.16 51.06 18.61
N ILE A 5 33.63 50.11 17.78
CA ILE A 5 32.77 49.36 16.84
C ILE A 5 32.27 48.13 17.57
N ALA A 6 30.96 48.08 17.86
CA ALA A 6 30.30 46.88 18.39
C ALA A 6 29.91 45.96 17.22
N ALA A 7 30.54 44.77 17.16
CA ALA A 7 30.17 43.70 16.21
C ALA A 7 29.00 42.90 16.77
N ALA A 8 27.85 42.96 16.09
CA ALA A 8 26.70 42.15 16.40
C ALA A 8 26.85 40.79 15.70
N LEU A 9 27.00 39.71 16.47
CA LEU A 9 26.96 38.33 15.99
C LEU A 9 25.49 37.88 15.84
N ALA A 10 25.04 37.75 14.64
CA ALA A 10 23.75 37.15 14.33
C ALA A 10 23.86 35.59 14.34
N VAL A 11 23.26 34.99 15.36
CA VAL A 11 23.13 33.51 15.42
C VAL A 11 21.95 33.11 14.60
N ALA A 12 22.21 32.50 13.45
CA ALA A 12 21.18 31.88 12.64
C ALA A 12 20.78 30.51 13.23
N ALA A 13 19.59 30.42 13.81
CA ALA A 13 19.01 29.17 14.28
C ALA A 13 18.49 28.34 13.07
N LEU A 14 19.20 27.27 12.74
CA LEU A 14 18.73 26.26 11.76
C LEU A 14 17.58 25.47 12.41
N ALA A 15 16.36 25.76 12.00
CA ALA A 15 15.19 24.93 12.34
C ALA A 15 15.26 23.61 11.56
N VAL A 16 15.67 22.55 12.23
CA VAL A 16 15.58 21.17 11.70
C VAL A 16 14.10 20.79 11.73
N GLY A 17 13.43 20.94 10.58
CA GLY A 17 12.07 20.47 10.40
C GLY A 17 12.05 18.95 10.45
N THR A 18 11.46 18.37 11.49
CA THR A 18 11.15 16.95 11.55
C THR A 18 10.04 16.68 10.54
N ALA A 19 10.40 16.08 9.41
CA ALA A 19 9.41 15.55 8.47
C ALA A 19 8.67 14.40 9.16
N THR A 20 7.48 14.67 9.69
CA THR A 20 6.55 13.63 10.12
C THR A 20 6.09 12.89 8.90
N ALA A 21 6.53 11.63 8.75
CA ALA A 21 6.03 10.75 7.69
C ALA A 21 4.51 10.65 7.84
N ALA A 22 3.78 11.01 6.78
CA ALA A 22 2.33 10.83 6.76
C ALA A 22 1.99 9.34 6.96
N PRO A 23 0.96 9.01 7.75
CA PRO A 23 0.54 7.61 7.92
C PRO A 23 0.26 7.00 6.55
N ALA A 24 0.75 5.78 6.33
CA ALA A 24 0.51 5.07 5.07
C ALA A 24 -1.01 4.95 4.84
N ALA A 25 -1.45 5.33 3.63
CA ALA A 25 -2.86 5.21 3.27
C ALA A 25 -3.33 3.77 3.41
N SER A 26 -4.53 3.56 3.96
CA SER A 26 -5.17 2.25 4.11
C SER A 26 -6.32 2.10 3.12
N GLY A 27 -6.67 0.85 2.80
CA GLY A 27 -7.76 0.54 1.89
C GLY A 27 -7.48 0.86 0.42
N LEU A 28 -8.55 0.88 -0.37
CA LEU A 28 -8.49 1.27 -1.78
C LEU A 28 -8.20 2.77 -1.92
N SER A 29 -7.45 3.14 -2.95
CA SER A 29 -6.99 4.53 -3.09
C SER A 29 -8.12 5.48 -3.50
N PRO A 30 -8.07 6.76 -3.08
CA PRO A 30 -8.99 7.79 -3.60
C PRO A 30 -8.90 7.95 -5.12
N THR A 31 -7.73 7.72 -5.71
CA THR A 31 -7.51 7.74 -7.16
C THR A 31 -8.34 6.67 -7.85
N PHE A 32 -8.45 5.48 -7.26
CA PHE A 32 -9.29 4.40 -7.77
C PHE A 32 -10.78 4.78 -7.75
N THR A 33 -11.25 5.32 -6.62
CA THR A 33 -12.63 5.81 -6.51
C THR A 33 -12.94 6.84 -7.59
N THR A 34 -12.09 7.86 -7.72
CA THR A 34 -12.25 8.90 -8.77
C THR A 34 -12.21 8.31 -10.17
N CYS A 35 -11.35 7.34 -10.45
CA CYS A 35 -11.26 6.65 -11.74
C CYS A 35 -12.58 5.93 -12.06
N ARG A 36 -13.09 5.16 -11.13
CA ARG A 36 -14.35 4.41 -11.30
C ARG A 36 -15.55 5.31 -11.50
N ASP A 37 -15.62 6.42 -10.78
CA ASP A 37 -16.72 7.38 -10.87
C ASP A 37 -16.79 8.05 -12.26
N LYS A 38 -15.66 8.14 -12.95
CA LYS A 38 -15.54 8.73 -14.30
C LYS A 38 -15.63 7.71 -15.42
N ALA A 39 -15.46 6.43 -15.14
CA ALA A 39 -15.40 5.37 -16.14
C ALA A 39 -16.75 5.22 -16.89
N GLN A 40 -16.70 5.31 -18.20
CA GLN A 40 -17.87 5.29 -19.09
C GLN A 40 -18.19 3.89 -19.63
N GLY A 41 -17.53 2.86 -19.14
CA GLY A 41 -17.76 1.50 -19.59
C GLY A 41 -16.75 0.49 -19.05
N ALA A 42 -16.89 -0.74 -19.45
CA ALA A 42 -16.13 -1.85 -18.88
C ALA A 42 -14.63 -1.77 -19.16
N VAL A 43 -14.22 -1.26 -20.33
CA VAL A 43 -12.79 -1.09 -20.66
C VAL A 43 -12.13 -0.08 -19.72
N GLU A 44 -12.79 1.04 -19.46
CA GLU A 44 -12.27 2.05 -18.54
C GLU A 44 -12.31 1.56 -17.09
N GLN A 45 -13.36 0.82 -16.71
CA GLN A 45 -13.42 0.18 -15.39
C GLN A 45 -12.28 -0.84 -15.18
N ALA A 46 -11.99 -1.67 -16.18
CA ALA A 46 -10.86 -2.61 -16.14
C ALA A 46 -9.52 -1.88 -16.02
N ALA A 47 -9.33 -0.76 -16.73
CA ALA A 47 -8.13 0.06 -16.61
C ALA A 47 -7.96 0.64 -15.19
N CYS A 48 -9.05 1.09 -14.55
CA CYS A 48 -9.03 1.53 -13.16
C CYS A 48 -8.61 0.41 -12.20
N LEU A 49 -9.16 -0.80 -12.37
CA LEU A 49 -8.82 -1.98 -11.57
C LEU A 49 -7.36 -2.39 -11.76
N THR A 50 -6.86 -2.44 -12.99
CA THR A 50 -5.47 -2.74 -13.29
C THR A 50 -4.51 -1.76 -12.60
N SER A 51 -4.81 -0.47 -12.67
CA SER A 51 -4.00 0.56 -12.02
C SER A 51 -4.01 0.45 -10.50
N GLU A 52 -5.17 0.15 -9.91
CA GLU A 52 -5.29 -0.04 -8.47
C GLU A 52 -4.62 -1.33 -8.00
N SER A 53 -4.76 -2.43 -8.76
CA SER A 53 -4.07 -3.69 -8.48
C SER A 53 -2.55 -3.47 -8.39
N ALA A 54 -1.96 -2.78 -9.34
CA ALA A 54 -0.53 -2.46 -9.32
C ALA A 54 -0.14 -1.62 -8.10
N ARG A 55 -0.96 -0.65 -7.70
CA ARG A 55 -0.73 0.19 -6.51
C ARG A 55 -0.79 -0.63 -5.23
N GLN A 56 -1.79 -1.49 -5.09
CA GLN A 56 -1.95 -2.33 -3.90
C GLN A 56 -0.85 -3.39 -3.80
N ASP A 57 -0.44 -3.97 -4.92
CA ASP A 57 0.69 -4.91 -4.98
C ASP A 57 2.00 -4.24 -4.55
N GLN A 58 2.24 -3.01 -5.01
CA GLN A 58 3.40 -2.23 -4.58
C GLN A 58 3.38 -1.96 -3.06
N ARG A 59 2.24 -1.55 -2.49
CA ARG A 59 2.07 -1.34 -1.04
C ARG A 59 2.36 -2.62 -0.26
N LEU A 60 1.76 -3.74 -0.68
CA LEU A 60 1.95 -5.04 -0.05
C LEU A 60 3.42 -5.46 -0.06
N ASN A 61 4.06 -5.41 -1.22
CA ASN A 61 5.45 -5.82 -1.39
C ASN A 61 6.41 -4.91 -0.60
N GLN A 62 6.13 -3.62 -0.52
CA GLN A 62 6.92 -2.69 0.29
C GLN A 62 6.82 -3.03 1.78
N ALA A 63 5.61 -3.23 2.32
CA ALA A 63 5.40 -3.60 3.70
C ALA A 63 6.04 -4.96 4.03
N TYR A 64 5.91 -5.94 3.13
CA TYR A 64 6.51 -7.26 3.30
C TYR A 64 8.05 -7.20 3.37
N ARG A 65 8.70 -6.44 2.47
CA ARG A 65 10.16 -6.27 2.50
C ARG A 65 10.63 -5.58 3.78
N GLN A 66 9.91 -4.57 4.24
CA GLN A 66 10.23 -3.88 5.50
C GLN A 66 10.11 -4.82 6.70
N LEU A 67 9.06 -5.64 6.77
CA LEU A 67 8.91 -6.66 7.81
C LEU A 67 10.04 -7.69 7.76
N GLN A 68 10.42 -8.16 6.57
CA GLN A 68 11.55 -9.09 6.42
C GLN A 68 12.87 -8.49 6.91
N ALA A 69 13.07 -7.18 6.74
CA ALA A 69 14.26 -6.48 7.22
C ALA A 69 14.27 -6.31 8.74
N LYS A 70 13.10 -6.05 9.34
CA LYS A 70 12.95 -5.84 10.81
C LYS A 70 12.90 -7.16 11.60
N LEU A 71 12.47 -8.25 11.00
CA LEU A 71 12.30 -9.55 11.67
C LEU A 71 13.49 -10.49 11.44
N SER A 72 13.78 -11.32 12.43
CA SER A 72 14.82 -12.37 12.37
C SER A 72 14.33 -13.68 12.96
N GLY A 73 15.11 -14.77 12.74
CA GLY A 73 14.85 -16.08 13.31
C GLY A 73 13.42 -16.60 13.07
N ALA A 74 12.81 -17.14 14.11
CA ALA A 74 11.48 -17.75 14.04
C ALA A 74 10.38 -16.78 13.58
N LYS A 75 10.47 -15.50 13.95
CA LYS A 75 9.49 -14.48 13.53
C LYS A 75 9.52 -14.26 12.02
N LYS A 76 10.71 -14.19 11.43
CA LYS A 76 10.89 -14.07 9.97
C LYS A 76 10.36 -15.31 9.24
N THR A 77 10.65 -16.50 9.75
CA THR A 77 10.12 -17.75 9.18
C THR A 77 8.60 -17.79 9.20
N LYS A 78 7.97 -17.36 10.31
CA LYS A 78 6.51 -17.27 10.39
C LYS A 78 5.92 -16.27 9.39
N LEU A 79 6.57 -15.11 9.19
CA LEU A 79 6.15 -14.14 8.18
C LEU A 79 6.16 -14.75 6.76
N VAL A 80 7.27 -15.41 6.40
CA VAL A 80 7.42 -16.06 5.08
C VAL A 80 6.36 -17.12 4.86
N ASN A 81 6.11 -17.98 5.85
CA ASN A 81 5.12 -19.05 5.76
C ASN A 81 3.70 -18.48 5.66
N ALA A 82 3.38 -17.44 6.44
CA ALA A 82 2.09 -16.76 6.35
C ALA A 82 1.87 -16.10 4.99
N GLN A 83 2.92 -15.50 4.41
CA GLN A 83 2.80 -14.90 3.08
C GLN A 83 2.60 -15.96 1.98
N ARG A 84 3.28 -17.09 2.05
CA ARG A 84 3.07 -18.21 1.12
C ARG A 84 1.66 -18.76 1.21
N ALA A 85 1.15 -18.98 2.42
CA ALA A 85 -0.22 -19.46 2.62
C ALA A 85 -1.25 -18.47 2.09
N TRP A 86 -1.02 -17.17 2.28
CA TRP A 86 -1.89 -16.13 1.75
C TRP A 86 -1.89 -16.11 0.21
N LEU A 87 -0.73 -16.25 -0.44
CA LEU A 87 -0.64 -16.33 -1.91
C LEU A 87 -1.42 -17.53 -2.46
N GLN A 88 -1.34 -18.69 -1.79
CA GLN A 88 -2.11 -19.88 -2.16
C GLN A 88 -3.61 -19.65 -1.98
N SER A 89 -4.03 -19.05 -0.86
CA SER A 89 -5.44 -18.71 -0.63
C SER A 89 -5.96 -17.75 -1.70
N ARG A 90 -5.20 -16.68 -2.00
CA ARG A 90 -5.57 -15.72 -3.05
C ARG A 90 -5.79 -16.38 -4.41
N SER A 91 -4.90 -17.33 -4.79
CA SER A 91 -5.05 -18.08 -6.05
C SER A 91 -6.34 -18.91 -6.06
N ARG A 92 -6.62 -19.65 -4.98
CA ARG A 92 -7.82 -20.47 -4.85
C ARG A 92 -9.11 -19.64 -4.81
N ASP A 93 -9.08 -18.49 -4.14
CA ASP A 93 -10.19 -17.55 -4.13
C ASP A 93 -10.47 -17.00 -5.53
N GLY A 94 -9.42 -16.74 -6.33
CA GLY A 94 -9.56 -16.35 -7.74
C GLY A 94 -10.17 -17.46 -8.61
N GLU A 95 -9.78 -18.72 -8.40
CA GLU A 95 -10.37 -19.87 -9.06
C GLU A 95 -11.88 -20.01 -8.70
N LEU A 96 -12.22 -19.77 -7.44
CA LEU A 96 -13.61 -19.78 -6.98
C LEU A 96 -14.41 -18.64 -7.60
N ASP A 97 -13.85 -17.42 -7.64
CA ASP A 97 -14.50 -16.29 -8.31
C ASP A 97 -14.80 -16.61 -9.78
N THR A 98 -13.84 -17.20 -10.51
CA THR A 98 -14.03 -17.62 -11.90
C THR A 98 -15.12 -18.68 -12.05
N ALA A 99 -15.28 -19.56 -11.07
CA ALA A 99 -16.31 -20.60 -11.10
C ALA A 99 -17.72 -20.07 -10.74
N LEU A 100 -17.80 -19.02 -9.92
CA LEU A 100 -19.08 -18.47 -9.44
C LEU A 100 -19.59 -17.31 -10.30
N TYR A 101 -18.70 -16.46 -10.80
CA TYR A 101 -19.05 -15.42 -11.77
C TYR A 101 -18.98 -16.02 -13.17
N ASP A 102 -19.93 -15.65 -14.03
CA ASP A 102 -19.92 -16.09 -15.42
C ASP A 102 -18.78 -15.44 -16.21
N ASP A 103 -18.52 -15.93 -17.44
CA ASP A 103 -17.53 -15.37 -18.35
C ASP A 103 -17.96 -14.04 -19.00
N SER A 104 -19.01 -13.43 -18.46
CA SER A 104 -19.47 -12.12 -18.91
C SER A 104 -18.47 -11.04 -18.49
N GLN A 105 -18.51 -9.92 -19.20
CA GLN A 105 -17.69 -8.76 -18.88
C GLN A 105 -17.94 -8.23 -17.45
N PRO A 106 -19.20 -8.12 -16.95
CA PRO A 106 -19.45 -7.79 -15.55
C PRO A 106 -18.89 -8.81 -14.54
N GLY A 107 -18.99 -10.10 -14.85
CA GLY A 107 -18.45 -11.18 -14.01
C GLY A 107 -16.92 -11.07 -13.87
N ASN A 108 -16.21 -10.86 -14.98
CA ASN A 108 -14.77 -10.66 -14.98
C ASN A 108 -14.34 -9.43 -14.18
N LEU A 109 -15.04 -8.30 -14.33
CA LEU A 109 -14.76 -7.08 -13.55
C LEU A 109 -14.98 -7.28 -12.06
N GLN A 110 -15.98 -8.08 -11.68
CA GLN A 110 -16.22 -8.39 -10.27
C GLN A 110 -15.12 -9.27 -9.69
N GLY A 111 -14.64 -10.27 -10.43
CA GLY A 111 -13.50 -11.10 -10.04
C GLY A 111 -12.23 -10.27 -9.84
N GLU A 112 -11.93 -9.36 -10.76
CA GLU A 112 -10.80 -8.43 -10.64
C GLU A 112 -10.94 -7.50 -9.42
N LEU A 113 -12.13 -6.97 -9.15
CA LEU A 113 -12.38 -6.14 -7.97
C LEU A 113 -12.15 -6.93 -6.68
N ASN A 114 -12.63 -8.17 -6.61
CA ASN A 114 -12.41 -9.03 -5.45
C ASN A 114 -10.91 -9.26 -5.20
N ASP A 115 -10.13 -9.48 -6.25
CA ASP A 115 -8.68 -9.65 -6.12
C ASP A 115 -7.96 -8.39 -5.64
N VAL A 116 -8.33 -7.22 -6.15
CA VAL A 116 -7.81 -5.93 -5.71
C VAL A 116 -8.13 -5.69 -4.22
N MET A 117 -9.34 -6.05 -3.79
CA MET A 117 -9.72 -5.96 -2.37
C MET A 117 -8.89 -6.90 -1.48
N ARG A 118 -8.59 -8.12 -1.92
CA ARG A 118 -7.69 -9.05 -1.21
C ARG A 118 -6.28 -8.48 -1.07
N LEU A 119 -5.74 -7.91 -2.14
CA LEU A 119 -4.43 -7.23 -2.13
C LEU A 119 -4.41 -6.08 -1.12
N SER A 120 -5.42 -5.22 -1.16
CA SER A 120 -5.55 -4.07 -0.25
C SER A 120 -5.61 -4.52 1.21
N ALA A 121 -6.46 -5.49 1.53
CA ALA A 121 -6.60 -6.02 2.88
C ALA A 121 -5.28 -6.62 3.40
N ARG A 122 -4.54 -7.33 2.55
CA ARG A 122 -3.23 -7.89 2.92
C ARG A 122 -2.18 -6.80 3.12
N ALA A 123 -2.14 -5.78 2.28
CA ALA A 123 -1.25 -4.64 2.45
C ALA A 123 -1.51 -3.93 3.79
N ASP A 124 -2.77 -3.68 4.12
CA ASP A 124 -3.18 -3.06 5.38
C ASP A 124 -2.76 -3.91 6.60
N GLN A 125 -2.93 -5.24 6.52
CA GLN A 125 -2.50 -6.15 7.57
C GLN A 125 -0.99 -6.09 7.80
N LEU A 126 -0.19 -6.13 6.75
CA LEU A 126 1.27 -6.06 6.86
C LEU A 126 1.73 -4.70 7.39
N GLN A 127 1.07 -3.62 7.02
CA GLN A 127 1.35 -2.28 7.56
C GLN A 127 1.05 -2.19 9.05
N LYS A 128 -0.05 -2.81 9.53
CA LYS A 128 -0.34 -2.89 10.97
C LYS A 128 0.76 -3.64 11.73
N TYR A 129 1.30 -4.71 11.15
CA TYR A 129 2.42 -5.42 11.77
C TYR A 129 3.69 -4.57 11.86
N LEU A 130 3.96 -3.73 10.86
CA LEU A 130 5.06 -2.78 10.92
C LEU A 130 4.90 -1.79 12.08
N GLN A 131 3.69 -1.26 12.28
CA GLN A 131 3.38 -0.33 13.37
C GLN A 131 3.61 -0.94 14.77
N LEU A 132 3.56 -2.27 14.91
CA LEU A 132 3.86 -2.96 16.17
C LEU A 132 5.37 -3.08 16.43
N LEU A 133 6.21 -2.79 15.45
CA LEU A 133 7.68 -2.93 15.53
C LEU A 133 8.39 -1.56 15.59
N ASP A 134 7.66 -0.46 15.45
CA ASP A 134 8.13 0.91 15.59
C ASP A 134 7.94 1.39 17.03
#